data_09a96a481fd7c9b7d2a0fd10bf1a9d64
#
_entry.id   09a96a481fd7c9b7d2a0fd10bf1a9d64
#
_cell.length_a   1.000
_cell.length_b   1.000
_cell.length_c   1.000
_cell.angle_alpha   90.00
_cell.angle_beta   90.00
_cell.angle_gamma   90.00
#
_symmetry.space_group_name_H-M   'P 1'
#
loop_
_entity.id
_entity.type
_entity.pdbx_description
1 polymer ?
#
loop_
_entity_poly.entity_id
_entity_poly.type
_entity_poly.pdbx_seq_one_letter_code
_entity_poly.pdbx_strand_id
1 'polypeptide(L)'
;MVDILDRVCNKALQSKIVTPEEAADFIKPGMTLATSGFTSSAYPKAVPLALADRMKKDPFTVNIMTGASTGPEFDEALASVHGIKKRLPFQTDKVLRSQINDGTVDYIDIHLSEVAQLSRCGYLGHLDVAVIEACAITEEGNIIPTTAVGNSASFVQTADTVIIEVNNAQPLEFEGMHDVY
;
A
#
# COMPACT_ATOMS: atom_id res chain seq x y z
N MET A 1 -9.51 -19.66 -12.46
CA MET A 1 -8.87 -18.74 -11.49
C MET A 1 -7.47 -19.27 -11.34
N VAL A 2 -6.45 -18.44 -11.53
CA VAL A 2 -5.05 -18.87 -11.36
C VAL A 2 -4.82 -19.13 -9.88
N ASP A 3 -4.16 -20.22 -9.53
CA ASP A 3 -3.82 -20.52 -8.13
C ASP A 3 -2.82 -19.48 -7.62
N ILE A 4 -2.97 -19.04 -6.36
CA ILE A 4 -2.03 -18.13 -5.72
C ILE A 4 -0.61 -18.74 -5.66
N LEU A 5 -0.51 -20.06 -5.57
CA LEU A 5 0.77 -20.77 -5.55
C LEU A 5 1.53 -20.66 -6.87
N ASP A 6 0.81 -20.47 -8.00
CA ASP A 6 1.42 -20.22 -9.30
C ASP A 6 1.99 -18.79 -9.42
N ARG A 7 1.61 -17.91 -8.48
CA ARG A 7 2.04 -16.52 -8.44
C ARG A 7 3.13 -16.26 -7.39
N VAL A 8 3.23 -17.12 -6.37
CA VAL A 8 4.27 -17.06 -5.34
C VAL A 8 5.24 -18.22 -5.59
N CYS A 9 6.18 -18.02 -6.53
CA CYS A 9 7.11 -19.05 -6.98
C CYS A 9 8.16 -19.40 -5.92
N ASN A 10 8.48 -18.49 -5.01
CA ASN A 10 9.38 -18.76 -3.89
C ASN A 10 8.70 -19.66 -2.85
N LYS A 11 9.13 -20.90 -2.76
CA LYS A 11 8.54 -21.93 -1.87
C LYS A 11 8.62 -21.58 -0.38
N ALA A 12 9.65 -20.85 0.05
CA ALA A 12 9.79 -20.44 1.45
C ALA A 12 8.76 -19.36 1.83
N LEU A 13 8.29 -18.57 0.85
CA LEU A 13 7.29 -17.53 1.06
C LEU A 13 5.85 -18.08 0.97
N GLN A 14 5.63 -19.25 0.38
CA GLN A 14 4.29 -19.85 0.30
C GLN A 14 3.65 -20.09 1.66
N SER A 15 4.46 -20.41 2.69
CA SER A 15 3.98 -20.56 4.06
C SER A 15 3.55 -19.25 4.73
N LYS A 16 3.84 -18.10 4.11
CA LYS A 16 3.47 -16.76 4.58
C LYS A 16 2.23 -16.20 3.86
N ILE A 17 1.60 -16.98 3.00
CA ILE A 17 0.34 -16.59 2.36
C ILE A 17 -0.75 -16.55 3.42
N VAL A 18 -1.41 -15.43 3.53
CA VAL A 18 -2.46 -15.16 4.52
C VAL A 18 -3.68 -14.51 3.82
N THR A 19 -4.80 -14.48 4.51
CA THR A 19 -5.98 -13.74 4.03
C THR A 19 -5.78 -12.22 4.17
N PRO A 20 -6.57 -11.40 3.45
CA PRO A 20 -6.52 -9.94 3.64
C PRO A 20 -6.80 -9.50 5.08
N GLU A 21 -7.67 -10.21 5.80
CA GLU A 21 -8.00 -9.94 7.20
C GLU A 21 -6.80 -10.19 8.11
N GLU A 22 -6.14 -11.34 7.95
CA GLU A 22 -4.92 -11.68 8.67
C GLU A 22 -3.78 -10.70 8.33
N ALA A 23 -3.66 -10.29 7.06
CA ALA A 23 -2.70 -9.27 6.65
C ALA A 23 -2.98 -7.92 7.32
N ALA A 24 -4.24 -7.49 7.38
CA ALA A 24 -4.64 -6.26 8.06
C ALA A 24 -4.34 -6.29 9.56
N ASP A 25 -4.25 -7.47 10.19
CA ASP A 25 -3.90 -7.59 11.61
C ASP A 25 -2.46 -7.22 11.95
N PHE A 26 -1.56 -7.18 10.97
CA PHE A 26 -0.20 -6.63 11.16
C PHE A 26 -0.21 -5.11 11.34
N ILE A 27 -1.23 -4.39 10.85
CA ILE A 27 -1.32 -2.94 10.92
C ILE A 27 -1.95 -2.56 12.26
N LYS A 28 -1.21 -1.80 13.09
CA LYS A 28 -1.61 -1.42 14.44
C LYS A 28 -1.94 0.08 14.53
N PRO A 29 -2.69 0.52 15.57
CA PRO A 29 -2.96 1.93 15.82
C PRO A 29 -1.70 2.80 15.82
N GLY A 30 -1.76 3.92 15.12
CA GLY A 30 -0.68 4.92 15.05
C GLY A 30 0.45 4.60 14.07
N MET A 31 0.49 3.40 13.48
CA MET A 31 1.52 3.02 12.49
C MET A 31 1.47 3.91 11.25
N THR A 32 2.61 4.02 10.59
CA THR A 32 2.74 4.61 9.27
C THR A 32 2.69 3.49 8.22
N LEU A 33 1.69 3.59 7.35
CA LEU A 33 1.42 2.68 6.26
C LEU A 33 1.83 3.34 4.95
N ALA A 34 2.62 2.67 4.12
CA ALA A 34 2.93 3.14 2.78
C ALA A 34 2.38 2.21 1.70
N THR A 35 1.95 2.80 0.61
CA THR A 35 1.59 2.08 -0.60
C THR A 35 2.01 2.88 -1.82
N SER A 36 2.20 2.21 -2.94
CA SER A 36 2.30 2.89 -4.21
C SER A 36 1.03 2.69 -5.02
N GLY A 37 0.96 3.36 -6.11
CA GLY A 37 -0.15 3.40 -7.03
C GLY A 37 -0.09 4.69 -7.82
N PHE A 38 -0.79 4.73 -8.94
CA PHE A 38 -0.92 5.94 -9.74
C PHE A 38 -2.37 6.10 -10.18
N THR A 39 -3.07 7.01 -9.53
CA THR A 39 -4.51 7.20 -9.69
C THR A 39 -5.29 5.92 -9.35
N SER A 40 -6.00 5.31 -10.28
CA SER A 40 -6.74 4.07 -10.04
C SER A 40 -5.98 2.81 -10.49
N SER A 41 -4.62 2.87 -10.49
CA SER A 41 -3.76 1.80 -11.04
C SER A 41 -2.72 1.35 -10.02
N ALA A 42 -2.45 0.05 -9.95
CA ALA A 42 -1.37 -0.57 -9.18
C ALA A 42 -1.35 -0.21 -7.68
N TYR A 43 -2.50 -0.13 -7.05
CA TYR A 43 -2.63 0.05 -5.60
C TYR A 43 -3.36 -1.15 -4.98
N PRO A 44 -3.04 -1.54 -3.73
CA PRO A 44 -3.70 -2.64 -3.04
C PRO A 44 -5.17 -2.30 -2.76
N LYS A 45 -6.04 -3.30 -2.76
CA LYS A 45 -7.50 -3.17 -2.60
C LYS A 45 -8.05 -4.03 -1.47
N ALA A 46 -7.65 -5.30 -1.44
CA ALA A 46 -8.19 -6.26 -0.49
C ALA A 46 -7.75 -5.97 0.96
N VAL A 47 -6.46 -5.72 1.18
CA VAL A 47 -5.92 -5.40 2.51
C VAL A 47 -6.49 -4.09 3.06
N PRO A 48 -6.56 -2.98 2.30
CA PRO A 48 -7.19 -1.74 2.79
C PRO A 48 -8.67 -1.87 3.12
N LEU A 49 -9.43 -2.64 2.34
CA LEU A 49 -10.84 -2.91 2.64
C LEU A 49 -10.99 -3.72 3.93
N ALA A 50 -10.19 -4.77 4.12
CA ALA A 50 -10.17 -5.55 5.37
C ALA A 50 -9.76 -4.69 6.58
N LEU A 51 -8.78 -3.78 6.39
CA LEU A 51 -8.36 -2.82 7.40
C LEU A 51 -9.50 -1.86 7.77
N ALA A 52 -10.21 -1.32 6.77
CA ALA A 52 -11.36 -0.45 6.99
C ALA A 52 -12.49 -1.18 7.75
N ASP A 53 -12.77 -2.44 7.40
CA ASP A 53 -13.76 -3.24 8.10
C ASP A 53 -13.38 -3.57 9.56
N ARG A 54 -12.08 -3.72 9.83
CA ARG A 54 -11.57 -3.85 11.19
C ARG A 54 -11.71 -2.52 11.96
N MET A 55 -11.37 -1.38 11.35
CA MET A 55 -11.50 -0.05 11.95
C MET A 55 -12.96 0.34 12.24
N LYS A 56 -13.93 -0.21 11.49
CA LYS A 56 -15.37 -0.05 11.83
C LYS A 56 -15.74 -0.71 13.15
N LYS A 57 -15.11 -1.84 13.47
CA LYS A 57 -15.40 -2.64 14.69
C LYS A 57 -14.61 -2.12 15.89
N ASP A 58 -13.35 -1.75 15.66
CA ASP A 58 -12.42 -1.24 16.67
C ASP A 58 -11.73 0.01 16.10
N PRO A 59 -12.27 1.22 16.36
CA PRO A 59 -11.79 2.45 15.74
C PRO A 59 -10.36 2.82 16.15
N PHE A 60 -9.49 3.04 15.17
CA PHE A 60 -8.14 3.60 15.34
C PHE A 60 -7.70 4.31 14.06
N THR A 61 -6.57 5.00 14.12
CA THR A 61 -6.03 5.73 12.98
C THR A 61 -4.61 5.29 12.65
N VAL A 62 -4.23 5.48 11.38
CA VAL A 62 -2.88 5.28 10.84
C VAL A 62 -2.43 6.51 10.07
N ASN A 63 -1.12 6.63 9.85
CA ASN A 63 -0.56 7.61 8.93
C ASN A 63 -0.36 6.95 7.56
N ILE A 64 -0.63 7.69 6.48
CA ILE A 64 -0.57 7.15 5.11
C ILE A 64 0.45 7.91 4.28
N MET A 65 1.40 7.17 3.70
CA MET A 65 2.27 7.64 2.62
C MET A 65 1.89 6.93 1.32
N THR A 66 1.86 7.65 0.22
CA THR A 66 1.61 7.00 -1.08
C THR A 66 2.62 7.44 -2.13
N GLY A 67 2.62 6.74 -3.25
CA GLY A 67 3.33 7.17 -4.45
C GLY A 67 2.62 8.34 -5.13
N ALA A 68 1.31 8.24 -5.27
CA ALA A 68 0.43 9.27 -5.81
C ALA A 68 -0.97 9.12 -5.19
N SER A 69 -2.03 9.60 -5.85
CA SER A 69 -3.39 9.27 -5.43
C SER A 69 -3.67 7.78 -5.64
N THR A 70 -4.48 7.21 -4.77
CA THR A 70 -5.01 5.85 -4.88
C THR A 70 -6.49 5.87 -5.21
N GLY A 71 -7.08 4.71 -5.43
CA GLY A 71 -8.51 4.59 -5.72
C GLY A 71 -9.38 4.47 -4.47
N PRO A 72 -10.70 4.31 -4.68
CA PRO A 72 -11.68 4.31 -3.59
C PRO A 72 -11.50 3.17 -2.58
N GLU A 73 -10.97 2.03 -3.01
CA GLU A 73 -10.75 0.88 -2.13
C GLU A 73 -9.64 1.13 -1.09
N PHE A 74 -8.87 2.19 -1.27
CA PHE A 74 -7.83 2.62 -0.33
C PHE A 74 -8.22 3.94 0.36
N ASP A 75 -8.15 5.08 -0.37
CA ASP A 75 -8.34 6.41 0.21
C ASP A 75 -9.77 6.60 0.75
N GLU A 76 -10.82 6.31 -0.04
CA GLU A 76 -12.21 6.47 0.38
C GLU A 76 -12.60 5.46 1.48
N ALA A 77 -12.16 4.20 1.36
CA ALA A 77 -12.47 3.16 2.34
C ALA A 77 -11.96 3.53 3.74
N LEU A 78 -10.68 3.93 3.84
CA LEU A 78 -10.08 4.32 5.12
C LEU A 78 -10.58 5.68 5.62
N ALA A 79 -10.81 6.65 4.74
CA ALA A 79 -11.38 7.95 5.13
C ALA A 79 -12.82 7.81 5.65
N SER A 80 -13.66 6.95 5.02
CA SER A 80 -15.05 6.75 5.43
C SER A 80 -15.22 6.18 6.83
N VAL A 81 -14.19 5.56 7.38
CA VAL A 81 -14.16 5.05 8.76
C VAL A 81 -13.33 5.94 9.70
N HIS A 82 -12.94 7.14 9.27
CA HIS A 82 -12.04 8.05 9.99
C HIS A 82 -10.72 7.39 10.44
N GLY A 83 -10.21 6.46 9.62
CA GLY A 83 -9.02 5.66 9.90
C GLY A 83 -7.71 6.36 9.56
N ILE A 84 -7.73 7.57 8.99
CA ILE A 84 -6.54 8.29 8.55
C ILE A 84 -6.26 9.45 9.51
N LYS A 85 -5.05 9.48 10.10
CA LYS A 85 -4.58 10.61 10.91
C LYS A 85 -3.79 11.61 10.07
N LYS A 86 -2.91 11.13 9.20
CA LYS A 86 -2.06 11.94 8.31
C LYS A 86 -2.01 11.32 6.93
N ARG A 87 -2.00 12.15 5.90
CA ARG A 87 -1.91 11.75 4.50
C ARG A 87 -0.88 12.58 3.73
N LEU A 88 -0.04 11.91 2.93
CA LEU A 88 0.91 12.54 2.00
C LEU A 88 1.13 11.63 0.77
N PRO A 89 1.65 12.14 -0.36
CA PRO A 89 1.83 13.55 -0.71
C PRO A 89 0.59 14.14 -1.39
N PHE A 90 -0.14 13.34 -2.14
CA PHE A 90 -1.24 13.79 -3.01
C PHE A 90 -2.41 12.81 -2.97
N GLN A 91 -3.63 13.34 -3.03
CA GLN A 91 -4.85 12.53 -3.04
C GLN A 91 -5.94 13.20 -3.89
N THR A 92 -6.89 12.42 -4.39
CA THR A 92 -8.00 12.90 -5.23
C THR A 92 -9.38 12.52 -4.68
N ASP A 93 -9.42 11.75 -3.60
CA ASP A 93 -10.67 11.31 -3.00
C ASP A 93 -11.47 12.46 -2.36
N LYS A 94 -12.79 12.42 -2.48
CA LYS A 94 -13.67 13.50 -2.02
C LYS A 94 -13.91 13.47 -0.51
N VAL A 95 -14.03 12.27 0.07
CA VAL A 95 -14.26 12.09 1.51
C VAL A 95 -13.01 12.55 2.27
N LEU A 96 -11.86 12.03 1.86
CA LEU A 96 -10.58 12.41 2.43
C LEU A 96 -10.28 13.91 2.28
N ARG A 97 -10.61 14.50 1.11
CA ARG A 97 -10.45 15.94 0.89
C ARG A 97 -11.29 16.77 1.87
N SER A 98 -12.52 16.34 2.16
CA SER A 98 -13.34 17.02 3.14
C SER A 98 -12.68 17.01 4.52
N GLN A 99 -12.17 15.86 4.94
CA GLN A 99 -11.49 15.70 6.23
C GLN A 99 -10.17 16.49 6.33
N ILE A 100 -9.44 16.63 5.23
CA ILE A 100 -8.27 17.51 5.15
C ILE A 100 -8.68 18.98 5.29
N ASN A 101 -9.72 19.40 4.58
CA ASN A 101 -10.17 20.79 4.57
C ASN A 101 -10.77 21.23 5.92
N ASP A 102 -11.39 20.32 6.66
CA ASP A 102 -11.94 20.61 7.99
C ASP A 102 -10.92 20.43 9.14
N GLY A 103 -9.70 19.99 8.81
CA GLY A 103 -8.61 19.82 9.77
C GLY A 103 -8.65 18.51 10.56
N THR A 104 -9.53 17.57 10.21
CA THR A 104 -9.59 16.26 10.88
C THR A 104 -8.39 15.38 10.50
N VAL A 105 -7.87 15.51 9.28
CA VAL A 105 -6.72 14.78 8.76
C VAL A 105 -5.57 15.75 8.49
N ASP A 106 -4.40 15.50 9.08
CA ASP A 106 -3.18 16.20 8.76
C ASP A 106 -2.74 15.90 7.32
N TYR A 107 -2.35 16.93 6.57
CA TYR A 107 -1.96 16.76 5.16
C TYR A 107 -0.62 17.42 4.87
N ILE A 108 0.24 16.69 4.15
CA ILE A 108 1.52 17.22 3.66
C ILE A 108 1.52 17.13 2.14
N ASP A 109 1.48 18.30 1.50
CA ASP A 109 1.60 18.42 0.05
C ASP A 109 3.07 18.62 -0.31
N ILE A 110 3.69 17.59 -0.89
CA ILE A 110 5.07 17.61 -1.37
C ILE A 110 5.16 17.03 -2.77
N HIS A 111 6.23 17.37 -3.48
CA HIS A 111 6.47 16.79 -4.79
C HIS A 111 6.60 15.26 -4.71
N LEU A 112 5.87 14.57 -5.56
CA LEU A 112 5.88 13.12 -5.64
C LEU A 112 7.31 12.57 -5.85
N SER A 113 8.12 13.24 -6.65
CA SER A 113 9.51 12.87 -6.92
C SER A 113 10.42 12.91 -5.69
N GLU A 114 10.04 13.65 -4.63
CA GLU A 114 10.83 13.77 -3.40
C GLU A 114 10.51 12.67 -2.38
N VAL A 115 9.31 12.09 -2.46
CA VAL A 115 8.80 11.13 -1.46
C VAL A 115 9.75 9.96 -1.25
N ALA A 116 10.25 9.36 -2.34
CA ALA A 116 11.16 8.23 -2.28
C ALA A 116 12.45 8.56 -1.51
N GLN A 117 13.06 9.69 -1.80
CA GLN A 117 14.28 10.14 -1.14
C GLN A 117 14.02 10.52 0.31
N LEU A 118 12.98 11.30 0.58
CA LEU A 118 12.65 11.73 1.93
C LEU A 118 12.29 10.55 2.83
N SER A 119 11.62 9.52 2.28
CA SER A 119 11.32 8.27 3.00
C SER A 119 12.62 7.53 3.34
N ARG A 120 13.51 7.30 2.37
CA ARG A 120 14.80 6.63 2.62
C ARG A 120 15.69 7.37 3.61
N CYS A 121 15.63 8.70 3.64
CA CYS A 121 16.39 9.52 4.59
C CYS A 121 15.70 9.66 5.95
N GLY A 122 14.50 9.10 6.14
CA GLY A 122 13.75 9.17 7.40
C GLY A 122 13.08 10.52 7.70
N TYR A 123 13.11 11.48 6.76
CA TYR A 123 12.53 12.82 6.98
C TYR A 123 11.00 12.81 7.06
N LEU A 124 10.33 11.78 6.54
CA LEU A 124 8.88 11.63 6.63
C LEU A 124 8.44 10.81 7.86
N GLY A 125 9.41 10.43 8.70
CA GLY A 125 9.19 9.58 9.87
C GLY A 125 9.44 8.10 9.57
N HIS A 126 9.22 7.27 10.58
CA HIS A 126 9.38 5.82 10.49
C HIS A 126 8.28 5.20 9.62
N LEU A 127 8.63 4.19 8.83
CA LEU A 127 7.68 3.42 8.02
C LEU A 127 7.53 2.02 8.60
N ASP A 128 6.37 1.77 9.18
CA ASP A 128 6.09 0.49 9.84
C ASP A 128 5.71 -0.61 8.83
N VAL A 129 4.80 -0.28 7.91
CA VAL A 129 4.24 -1.28 6.97
C VAL A 129 4.17 -0.72 5.56
N ALA A 130 4.68 -1.48 4.60
CA ALA A 130 4.41 -1.24 3.17
C ALA A 130 3.41 -2.27 2.66
N VAL A 131 2.33 -1.84 2.01
CA VAL A 131 1.37 -2.70 1.33
C VAL A 131 1.47 -2.45 -0.17
N ILE A 132 1.93 -3.42 -0.92
CA ILE A 132 2.26 -3.28 -2.34
C ILE A 132 1.46 -4.27 -3.18
N GLU A 133 0.81 -3.77 -4.24
CA GLU A 133 0.20 -4.63 -5.25
C GLU A 133 1.30 -5.20 -6.17
N ALA A 134 1.26 -6.52 -6.40
CA ALA A 134 2.15 -7.21 -7.33
C ALA A 134 1.39 -8.24 -8.17
N CYS A 135 1.92 -8.62 -9.33
CA CYS A 135 1.34 -9.70 -10.12
C CYS A 135 1.90 -11.07 -9.73
N ALA A 136 3.13 -11.13 -9.20
CA ALA A 136 3.77 -12.36 -8.74
C ALA A 136 5.01 -12.07 -7.87
N ILE A 137 5.53 -13.13 -7.25
CA ILE A 137 6.83 -13.17 -6.57
C ILE A 137 7.65 -14.30 -7.22
N THR A 138 8.86 -13.99 -7.69
CA THR A 138 9.75 -14.96 -8.38
C THR A 138 10.30 -16.02 -7.41
N GLU A 139 11.02 -17.01 -7.95
CA GLU A 139 11.70 -18.04 -7.14
C GLU A 139 12.77 -17.43 -6.21
N GLU A 140 13.45 -16.36 -6.65
CA GLU A 140 14.45 -15.61 -5.88
C GLU A 140 13.82 -14.72 -4.81
N GLY A 141 12.49 -14.48 -4.89
CA GLY A 141 11.75 -13.61 -3.97
C GLY A 141 11.59 -12.18 -4.47
N ASN A 142 11.90 -11.90 -5.73
CA ASN A 142 11.67 -10.58 -6.33
C ASN A 142 10.17 -10.34 -6.53
N ILE A 143 9.75 -9.11 -6.25
CA ILE A 143 8.36 -8.68 -6.40
C ILE A 143 8.16 -8.14 -7.82
N ILE A 144 7.26 -8.72 -8.59
CA ILE A 144 6.92 -8.25 -9.93
C ILE A 144 5.77 -7.23 -9.81
N PRO A 145 6.02 -5.93 -10.04
CA PRO A 145 4.97 -4.92 -9.98
C PRO A 145 3.86 -5.17 -11.00
N THR A 146 2.72 -4.50 -10.82
CA THR A 146 1.64 -4.52 -11.80
C THR A 146 1.80 -3.36 -12.80
N THR A 147 0.80 -2.51 -12.98
CA THR A 147 0.77 -1.46 -14.01
C THR A 147 1.54 -0.18 -13.63
N ALA A 148 2.05 -0.06 -12.43
CA ALA A 148 2.88 1.05 -11.99
C ALA A 148 3.84 0.61 -10.88
N VAL A 149 4.99 1.28 -10.81
CA VAL A 149 6.00 1.08 -9.76
C VAL A 149 5.90 2.19 -8.70
N GLY A 150 5.86 3.46 -9.13
CA GLY A 150 5.86 4.61 -8.24
C GLY A 150 7.01 4.54 -7.22
N ASN A 151 6.69 4.68 -5.94
CA ASN A 151 7.65 4.64 -4.83
C ASN A 151 7.78 3.24 -4.18
N SER A 152 7.19 2.19 -4.78
CA SER A 152 7.13 0.84 -4.20
C SER A 152 8.49 0.32 -3.77
N ALA A 153 9.52 0.42 -4.63
CA ALA A 153 10.87 -0.04 -4.31
C ALA A 153 11.44 0.63 -3.05
N SER A 154 11.23 1.95 -2.90
CA SER A 154 11.70 2.68 -1.71
C SER A 154 10.93 2.28 -0.45
N PHE A 155 9.62 2.08 -0.55
CA PHE A 155 8.80 1.66 0.58
C PHE A 155 9.14 0.24 1.04
N VAL A 156 9.33 -0.69 0.10
CA VAL A 156 9.75 -2.07 0.42
C VAL A 156 11.12 -2.09 1.12
N GLN A 157 12.05 -1.22 0.72
CA GLN A 157 13.39 -1.15 1.31
C GLN A 157 13.43 -0.50 2.70
N THR A 158 12.43 0.31 3.05
CA THR A 158 12.44 1.11 4.28
C THR A 158 11.44 0.65 5.34
N ALA A 159 10.43 -0.12 4.97
CA ALA A 159 9.41 -0.62 5.89
C ALA A 159 9.93 -1.77 6.76
N ASP A 160 9.49 -1.83 8.02
CA ASP A 160 9.75 -2.96 8.91
C ASP A 160 9.03 -4.23 8.45
N THR A 161 7.82 -4.07 7.92
CA THR A 161 6.98 -5.17 7.42
C THR A 161 6.51 -4.86 6.01
N VAL A 162 6.61 -5.84 5.13
CA VAL A 162 6.11 -5.74 3.75
C VAL A 162 4.98 -6.74 3.55
N ILE A 163 3.82 -6.23 3.15
CA ILE A 163 2.64 -7.02 2.76
C ILE A 163 2.51 -6.91 1.24
N ILE A 164 2.54 -8.04 0.56
CA ILE A 164 2.36 -8.11 -0.89
C ILE A 164 0.95 -8.60 -1.18
N GLU A 165 0.15 -7.72 -1.79
CA GLU A 165 -1.17 -8.08 -2.31
C GLU A 165 -1.01 -8.58 -3.74
N VAL A 166 -1.10 -9.91 -3.91
CA VAL A 166 -0.93 -10.53 -5.22
C VAL A 166 -2.22 -10.44 -6.02
N ASN A 167 -2.19 -9.67 -7.10
CA ASN A 167 -3.31 -9.53 -8.03
C ASN A 167 -3.18 -10.55 -9.17
N ASN A 168 -3.83 -11.69 -9.02
CA ASN A 168 -3.79 -12.79 -9.99
C ASN A 168 -4.63 -12.55 -11.27
N ALA A 169 -5.33 -11.42 -11.37
CA ALA A 169 -5.96 -10.98 -12.61
C ALA A 169 -4.98 -10.28 -13.57
N GLN A 170 -3.81 -9.86 -13.07
CA GLN A 170 -2.77 -9.23 -13.88
C GLN A 170 -1.93 -10.29 -14.63
N PRO A 171 -1.45 -9.98 -15.83
CA PRO A 171 -0.64 -10.91 -16.61
C PRO A 171 0.76 -11.11 -16.01
N LEU A 172 1.31 -12.34 -16.14
CA LEU A 172 2.69 -12.64 -15.72
C LEU A 172 3.72 -11.99 -16.62
N GLU A 173 3.32 -11.61 -17.84
CA GLU A 173 4.15 -10.92 -18.82
C GLU A 173 4.65 -9.55 -18.36
N PHE A 174 4.21 -9.05 -17.19
CA PHE A 174 4.83 -7.90 -16.52
C PHE A 174 6.24 -8.18 -16.03
N GLU A 175 6.64 -9.44 -15.87
CA GLU A 175 8.01 -9.80 -15.55
C GLU A 175 8.99 -9.29 -16.61
N GLY A 176 9.98 -8.52 -16.18
CA GLY A 176 10.97 -7.89 -17.06
C GLY A 176 10.52 -6.64 -17.81
N MET A 177 9.30 -6.14 -17.55
CA MET A 177 8.81 -4.87 -18.13
C MET A 177 9.17 -3.62 -17.30
N HIS A 178 9.63 -3.80 -16.06
CA HIS A 178 9.96 -2.72 -15.14
C HIS A 178 11.47 -2.57 -14.97
N ASP A 179 11.92 -1.36 -14.66
CA ASP A 179 13.33 -1.06 -14.34
C ASP A 179 13.71 -1.47 -12.89
N VAL A 180 12.74 -1.94 -12.11
CA VAL A 180 12.91 -2.39 -10.72
C VAL A 180 12.25 -3.76 -10.51
N TYR A 181 12.80 -4.55 -9.57
CA TYR A 181 12.33 -5.89 -9.22
C TYR A 181 12.72 -6.23 -7.77
#